data_0d3c0d910eed0d200b2dda8e358828e6
#
_entry.id   0d3c0d910eed0d200b2dda8e358828e6
#
_cell.length_a   1.000
_cell.length_b   1.000
_cell.length_c   1.000
_cell.angle_alpha   90.00
_cell.angle_beta   90.00
_cell.angle_gamma   90.00
#
_symmetry.space_group_name_H-M   'P 1'
#
loop_
_entity.id
_entity.type
_entity.pdbx_description
1 polymer ?
#
loop_
_entity_poly.entity_id
_entity_poly.type
_entity_poly.pdbx_seq_one_letter_code
_entity_poly.pdbx_strand_id
1 'polypeptide(L)'
;MAEYRAYYKGRRVMITGGLGFIGSNLARQLVDLGADVLLVDSLIPEYGGNLFNIHGIEDRVRVNVADVRQESTMQYLVQGCEVIFNLAGQVSHIDSMRDPFTDLDINCRAQLSMLEACRRRNAGAKVVFAGTRQVYGRPDRLPVDESHLVRPADINGINKAAGEYYHLLYNNVFGVRACSLRLTNVYGPRQLIKHDRQGFIAWFIRLAIEGGEIEIYGDGSQLRDFVYVDDAADAFLRAGASDACNGDVFNVGGTEPISHRDLVHVLLEVAGTGRARFVEWPPDKKRIDIGSFYSDSSRFRRTVGWEPAVALREGLARTVAYYRAHFAEYVDPAGPGAVTP
;
A
#
# COMPACT_ATOMS: atom_id res chain seq x y z
N MET A 1 -18.39 -0.34 16.44
CA MET A 1 -17.70 -1.07 15.34
C MET A 1 -18.54 -1.33 14.09
N ALA A 2 -19.87 -1.30 14.14
CA ALA A 2 -20.73 -1.56 12.97
C ALA A 2 -20.97 -0.34 12.06
N GLU A 3 -20.83 0.88 12.56
CA GLU A 3 -21.32 2.10 11.92
C GLU A 3 -20.56 2.47 10.63
N TYR A 4 -19.22 2.43 10.61
CA TYR A 4 -18.43 2.75 9.41
C TYR A 4 -18.60 1.72 8.28
N ARG A 5 -18.93 0.47 8.60
CA ARG A 5 -19.19 -0.58 7.59
C ARG A 5 -20.50 -0.32 6.86
N ALA A 6 -21.54 0.10 7.57
CA ALA A 6 -22.84 0.44 6.97
C ALA A 6 -22.74 1.67 6.05
N TYR A 7 -21.75 2.54 6.27
CA TYR A 7 -21.50 3.73 5.43
C TYR A 7 -21.33 3.40 3.95
N TYR A 8 -20.72 2.25 3.61
CA TYR A 8 -20.39 1.92 2.21
C TYR A 8 -21.52 1.31 1.41
N LYS A 9 -22.60 0.87 2.05
CA LYS A 9 -23.71 0.21 1.36
C LYS A 9 -24.34 1.12 0.29
N GLY A 10 -24.30 0.67 -0.97
CA GLY A 10 -24.84 1.39 -2.13
C GLY A 10 -24.00 2.61 -2.58
N ARG A 11 -22.90 2.95 -1.88
CA ARG A 11 -22.05 4.08 -2.28
C ARG A 11 -21.14 3.71 -3.44
N ARG A 12 -20.96 4.68 -4.33
CA ARG A 12 -20.01 4.55 -5.43
C ARG A 12 -18.60 4.89 -4.95
N VAL A 13 -17.73 3.88 -4.97
CA VAL A 13 -16.35 3.96 -4.47
C VAL A 13 -15.37 3.69 -5.62
N MET A 14 -14.41 4.58 -5.81
CA MET A 14 -13.32 4.38 -6.77
C MET A 14 -12.02 4.02 -6.03
N ILE A 15 -11.27 3.05 -6.57
CA ILE A 15 -9.95 2.68 -6.09
C ILE A 15 -8.97 2.80 -7.26
N THR A 16 -8.01 3.73 -7.18
CA THR A 16 -6.86 3.75 -8.09
C THR A 16 -5.80 2.77 -7.61
N GLY A 17 -5.12 2.06 -8.52
CA GLY A 17 -4.30 0.90 -8.14
C GLY A 17 -5.17 -0.28 -7.65
N GLY A 18 -6.40 -0.38 -8.19
CA GLY A 18 -7.42 -1.31 -7.72
C GLY A 18 -7.13 -2.78 -8.01
N LEU A 19 -6.28 -3.08 -8.98
CA LEU A 19 -5.81 -4.44 -9.29
C LEU A 19 -4.45 -4.75 -8.63
N GLY A 20 -3.89 -3.81 -7.88
CA GLY A 20 -2.69 -4.00 -7.08
C GLY A 20 -2.97 -4.68 -5.74
N PHE A 21 -1.93 -4.77 -4.91
CA PHE A 21 -1.94 -5.46 -3.63
C PHE A 21 -3.02 -4.93 -2.65
N ILE A 22 -2.88 -3.70 -2.17
CA ILE A 22 -3.79 -3.15 -1.16
C ILE A 22 -5.17 -2.88 -1.79
N GLY A 23 -5.18 -2.36 -3.03
CA GLY A 23 -6.42 -2.00 -3.73
C GLY A 23 -7.37 -3.16 -3.93
N SER A 24 -6.87 -4.33 -4.32
CA SER A 24 -7.71 -5.53 -4.52
C SER A 24 -8.25 -6.12 -3.21
N ASN A 25 -7.47 -6.07 -2.14
CA ASN A 25 -7.94 -6.50 -0.82
C ASN A 25 -9.02 -5.56 -0.27
N LEU A 26 -8.83 -4.24 -0.45
CA LEU A 26 -9.83 -3.23 -0.11
C LEU A 26 -11.11 -3.38 -0.96
N ALA A 27 -10.97 -3.66 -2.26
CA ALA A 27 -12.11 -3.91 -3.15
C ALA A 27 -12.98 -5.06 -2.67
N ARG A 28 -12.38 -6.18 -2.23
CA ARG A 28 -13.10 -7.34 -1.68
C ARG A 28 -13.93 -6.94 -0.46
N GLN A 29 -13.32 -6.23 0.49
CA GLN A 29 -14.07 -5.78 1.67
C GLN A 29 -15.21 -4.84 1.29
N LEU A 30 -15.01 -3.90 0.36
CA LEU A 30 -16.05 -2.98 -0.11
C LEU A 30 -17.21 -3.69 -0.81
N VAL A 31 -16.90 -4.68 -1.64
CA VAL A 31 -17.90 -5.54 -2.31
C VAL A 31 -18.75 -6.26 -1.27
N ASP A 32 -18.15 -6.81 -0.21
CA ASP A 32 -18.86 -7.49 0.87
C ASP A 32 -19.70 -6.52 1.73
N LEU A 33 -19.31 -5.24 1.77
CA LEU A 33 -20.09 -4.17 2.40
C LEU A 33 -21.21 -3.62 1.50
N GLY A 34 -21.33 -4.12 0.26
CA GLY A 34 -22.36 -3.72 -0.69
C GLY A 34 -22.11 -2.38 -1.38
N ALA A 35 -20.85 -1.96 -1.53
CA ALA A 35 -20.48 -0.78 -2.30
C ALA A 35 -20.54 -1.04 -3.82
N ASP A 36 -20.78 0.01 -4.61
CA ASP A 36 -20.59 0.03 -6.07
C ASP A 36 -19.13 0.39 -6.36
N VAL A 37 -18.30 -0.62 -6.66
CA VAL A 37 -16.84 -0.49 -6.72
C VAL A 37 -16.34 -0.32 -8.14
N LEU A 38 -15.60 0.79 -8.39
CA LEU A 38 -14.87 1.07 -9.62
C LEU A 38 -13.36 0.93 -9.36
N LEU A 39 -12.71 0.01 -10.03
CA LEU A 39 -11.27 -0.18 -10.00
C LEU A 39 -10.63 0.52 -11.19
N VAL A 40 -9.60 1.32 -10.94
CA VAL A 40 -8.79 1.99 -11.98
C VAL A 40 -7.36 1.54 -11.82
N ASP A 41 -6.80 0.91 -12.86
CA ASP A 41 -5.43 0.38 -12.83
C ASP A 41 -4.83 0.40 -14.24
N SER A 42 -3.54 0.65 -14.35
CA SER A 42 -2.82 0.63 -15.62
C SER A 42 -2.30 -0.75 -16.01
N LEU A 43 -2.44 -1.74 -15.14
CA LEU A 43 -1.97 -3.11 -15.34
C LEU A 43 -0.48 -3.21 -15.71
N ILE A 44 0.35 -2.33 -15.14
CA ILE A 44 1.81 -2.43 -15.31
C ILE A 44 2.31 -3.60 -14.44
N PRO A 45 2.81 -4.70 -15.04
CA PRO A 45 3.15 -5.91 -14.30
C PRO A 45 4.26 -5.70 -13.27
N GLU A 46 5.18 -4.77 -13.54
CA GLU A 46 6.28 -4.40 -12.65
C GLU A 46 5.81 -3.68 -11.39
N TYR A 47 4.59 -3.13 -11.40
CA TYR A 47 4.00 -2.38 -10.28
C TYR A 47 2.90 -3.17 -9.55
N GLY A 48 2.66 -4.42 -9.94
CA GLY A 48 1.80 -5.36 -9.21
C GLY A 48 0.34 -5.39 -9.65
N GLY A 49 -0.02 -4.71 -10.72
CA GLY A 49 -1.34 -4.86 -11.35
C GLY A 49 -1.53 -6.29 -11.85
N ASN A 50 -2.52 -7.02 -11.32
CA ASN A 50 -2.79 -8.41 -11.67
C ASN A 50 -4.31 -8.66 -11.64
N LEU A 51 -4.88 -9.11 -12.76
CA LEU A 51 -6.31 -9.44 -12.85
C LEU A 51 -6.71 -10.57 -11.91
N PHE A 52 -5.82 -11.51 -11.63
CA PHE A 52 -6.09 -12.58 -10.66
C PHE A 52 -6.38 -12.05 -9.25
N ASN A 53 -5.93 -10.85 -8.91
CA ASN A 53 -6.19 -10.23 -7.61
C ASN A 53 -7.69 -10.02 -7.33
N ILE A 54 -8.52 -9.94 -8.35
CA ILE A 54 -10.00 -9.82 -8.22
C ILE A 54 -10.74 -11.13 -8.47
N HIS A 55 -10.02 -12.27 -8.64
CA HIS A 55 -10.64 -13.57 -8.86
C HIS A 55 -11.71 -13.88 -7.81
N GLY A 56 -12.91 -14.24 -8.29
CA GLY A 56 -14.09 -14.50 -7.46
C GLY A 56 -14.92 -13.28 -7.06
N ILE A 57 -14.53 -12.07 -7.53
CA ILE A 57 -15.35 -10.85 -7.41
C ILE A 57 -15.46 -10.08 -8.72
N GLU A 58 -15.04 -10.65 -9.85
CA GLU A 58 -14.98 -10.00 -11.17
C GLU A 58 -16.33 -9.39 -11.57
N ASP A 59 -17.41 -10.13 -11.36
CA ASP A 59 -18.78 -9.71 -11.72
C ASP A 59 -19.37 -8.68 -10.73
N ARG A 60 -18.68 -8.41 -9.62
CA ARG A 60 -19.12 -7.50 -8.54
C ARG A 60 -18.37 -6.18 -8.53
N VAL A 61 -17.42 -5.99 -9.44
CA VAL A 61 -16.64 -4.76 -9.60
C VAL A 61 -16.64 -4.29 -11.04
N ARG A 62 -16.46 -3.00 -11.24
CA ARG A 62 -16.20 -2.45 -12.57
C ARG A 62 -14.72 -2.15 -12.68
N VAL A 63 -14.07 -2.63 -13.74
CA VAL A 63 -12.66 -2.39 -14.00
C VAL A 63 -12.52 -1.40 -15.16
N ASN A 64 -11.74 -0.35 -14.95
CA ASN A 64 -11.30 0.55 -16.00
C ASN A 64 -9.77 0.50 -16.08
N VAL A 65 -9.26 -0.04 -17.21
CA VAL A 65 -7.83 -0.08 -17.48
C VAL A 65 -7.40 1.29 -17.96
N ALA A 66 -6.78 2.07 -17.06
CA ALA A 66 -6.35 3.44 -17.33
C ALA A 66 -5.17 3.83 -16.43
N ASP A 67 -4.34 4.72 -16.95
CA ASP A 67 -3.23 5.29 -16.20
C ASP A 67 -3.67 6.58 -15.49
N VAL A 68 -3.37 6.70 -14.20
CA VAL A 68 -3.71 7.88 -13.38
C VAL A 68 -3.03 9.17 -13.87
N ARG A 69 -2.00 9.06 -14.71
CA ARG A 69 -1.35 10.19 -15.40
C ARG A 69 -2.21 10.81 -16.51
N GLN A 70 -3.26 10.11 -16.97
CA GLN A 70 -4.16 10.58 -18.02
C GLN A 70 -5.24 11.51 -17.43
N GLU A 71 -4.97 12.80 -17.43
CA GLU A 71 -5.83 13.82 -16.81
C GLU A 71 -7.28 13.77 -17.29
N SER A 72 -7.52 13.69 -18.59
CA SER A 72 -8.88 13.65 -19.16
C SER A 72 -9.68 12.43 -18.69
N THR A 73 -9.03 11.28 -18.60
CA THR A 73 -9.63 10.05 -18.11
C THR A 73 -10.01 10.18 -16.64
N MET A 74 -9.10 10.74 -15.80
CA MET A 74 -9.39 10.96 -14.38
C MET A 74 -10.52 11.97 -14.18
N GLN A 75 -10.59 13.04 -14.95
CA GLN A 75 -11.71 14.01 -14.91
C GLN A 75 -13.07 13.37 -15.18
N TYR A 76 -13.12 12.31 -15.99
CA TYR A 76 -14.34 11.55 -16.24
C TYR A 76 -14.63 10.56 -15.11
N LEU A 77 -13.64 9.78 -14.68
CA LEU A 77 -13.83 8.66 -13.75
C LEU A 77 -14.17 9.10 -12.32
N VAL A 78 -13.70 10.27 -11.88
CA VAL A 78 -14.02 10.79 -10.53
C VAL A 78 -15.49 11.18 -10.37
N GLN A 79 -16.23 11.40 -11.47
CA GLN A 79 -17.61 11.90 -11.40
C GLN A 79 -18.52 10.89 -10.72
N GLY A 80 -19.32 11.40 -9.76
CA GLY A 80 -20.28 10.62 -9.00
C GLY A 80 -19.67 9.63 -7.99
N CYS A 81 -18.37 9.60 -7.82
CA CYS A 81 -17.72 8.82 -6.75
C CYS A 81 -17.89 9.54 -5.42
N GLU A 82 -18.40 8.86 -4.40
CA GLU A 82 -18.56 9.43 -3.06
C GLU A 82 -17.29 9.29 -2.24
N VAL A 83 -16.53 8.18 -2.46
CA VAL A 83 -15.23 7.93 -1.84
C VAL A 83 -14.23 7.51 -2.91
N ILE A 84 -13.03 8.03 -2.83
CA ILE A 84 -11.91 7.70 -3.71
C ILE A 84 -10.73 7.25 -2.83
N PHE A 85 -10.37 5.99 -2.95
CA PHE A 85 -9.14 5.46 -2.37
C PHE A 85 -8.03 5.58 -3.40
N ASN A 86 -7.13 6.52 -3.16
CA ASN A 86 -6.08 6.88 -4.10
C ASN A 86 -4.80 6.11 -3.75
N LEU A 87 -4.69 4.87 -4.29
CA LEU A 87 -3.62 3.94 -3.98
C LEU A 87 -2.64 3.71 -5.14
N ALA A 88 -2.96 4.21 -6.34
CA ALA A 88 -2.03 4.10 -7.46
C ALA A 88 -0.70 4.80 -7.14
N GLY A 89 0.40 4.07 -7.35
CA GLY A 89 1.72 4.59 -7.06
C GLY A 89 2.81 3.61 -7.45
N GLN A 90 3.98 4.14 -7.76
CA GLN A 90 5.22 3.40 -7.81
C GLN A 90 5.79 3.34 -6.38
N VAL A 91 6.23 2.18 -5.90
CA VAL A 91 6.63 1.97 -4.49
C VAL A 91 8.09 1.55 -4.31
N SER A 92 8.82 1.33 -5.41
CA SER A 92 10.21 0.88 -5.37
C SER A 92 11.18 2.04 -5.14
N HIS A 93 11.89 2.02 -4.03
CA HIS A 93 12.98 2.96 -3.74
C HIS A 93 14.06 2.94 -4.83
N ILE A 94 14.47 1.72 -5.23
CA ILE A 94 15.56 1.52 -6.18
C ILE A 94 15.14 2.04 -7.57
N ASP A 95 13.93 1.73 -8.00
CA ASP A 95 13.45 2.16 -9.31
C ASP A 95 13.27 3.69 -9.35
N SER A 96 12.84 4.34 -8.26
CA SER A 96 12.74 5.80 -8.18
C SER A 96 14.09 6.50 -8.36
N MET A 97 15.18 5.89 -7.88
CA MET A 97 16.54 6.41 -8.06
C MET A 97 17.08 6.17 -9.48
N ARG A 98 16.57 5.16 -10.20
CA ARG A 98 16.95 4.86 -11.58
C ARG A 98 16.15 5.64 -12.60
N ASP A 99 14.85 5.78 -12.37
CA ASP A 99 13.92 6.54 -13.21
C ASP A 99 13.11 7.53 -12.35
N PRO A 100 13.72 8.67 -12.00
CA PRO A 100 13.10 9.69 -11.12
C PRO A 100 11.90 10.36 -11.76
N PHE A 101 11.87 10.48 -13.10
CA PHE A 101 10.78 11.18 -13.78
C PHE A 101 9.49 10.36 -13.82
N THR A 102 9.58 9.05 -14.05
CA THR A 102 8.41 8.17 -13.94
C THR A 102 7.86 8.18 -12.51
N ASP A 103 8.72 8.16 -11.49
CA ASP A 103 8.26 8.26 -10.09
C ASP A 103 7.60 9.63 -9.80
N LEU A 104 8.18 10.73 -10.28
CA LEU A 104 7.61 12.08 -10.16
C LEU A 104 6.22 12.16 -10.82
N ASP A 105 6.09 11.63 -12.03
CA ASP A 105 4.83 11.66 -12.77
C ASP A 105 3.71 10.89 -12.07
N ILE A 106 4.02 9.71 -11.51
CA ILE A 106 3.03 8.85 -10.84
C ILE A 106 2.74 9.34 -9.41
N ASN A 107 3.78 9.59 -8.59
CA ASN A 107 3.64 9.82 -7.16
C ASN A 107 3.42 11.29 -6.78
N CYS A 108 3.66 12.23 -7.71
CA CYS A 108 3.50 13.67 -7.46
C CYS A 108 2.52 14.30 -8.46
N ARG A 109 2.85 14.32 -9.75
CA ARG A 109 2.07 15.02 -10.77
C ARG A 109 0.67 14.43 -10.95
N ALA A 110 0.53 13.09 -11.04
CA ALA A 110 -0.75 12.45 -11.14
C ALA A 110 -1.63 12.68 -9.90
N GLN A 111 -1.03 12.82 -8.72
CA GLN A 111 -1.75 13.12 -7.48
C GLN A 111 -2.37 14.53 -7.52
N LEU A 112 -1.61 15.51 -7.99
CA LEU A 112 -2.12 16.87 -8.19
C LEU A 112 -3.24 16.88 -9.25
N SER A 113 -3.05 16.17 -10.37
CA SER A 113 -4.05 16.05 -11.44
C SER A 113 -5.36 15.41 -10.93
N MET A 114 -5.27 14.36 -10.12
CA MET A 114 -6.43 13.72 -9.50
C MET A 114 -7.21 14.69 -8.60
N LEU A 115 -6.52 15.46 -7.76
CA LEU A 115 -7.15 16.44 -6.87
C LEU A 115 -7.80 17.59 -7.66
N GLU A 116 -7.17 18.06 -8.76
CA GLU A 116 -7.78 19.03 -9.67
C GLU A 116 -9.04 18.46 -10.36
N ALA A 117 -9.01 17.18 -10.75
CA ALA A 117 -10.18 16.51 -11.28
C ALA A 117 -11.32 16.46 -10.25
N CYS A 118 -11.02 16.10 -8.99
CA CYS A 118 -11.99 16.14 -7.91
C CYS A 118 -12.55 17.54 -7.69
N ARG A 119 -11.68 18.55 -7.54
CA ARG A 119 -12.08 19.95 -7.31
C ARG A 119 -13.04 20.46 -8.40
N ARG A 120 -12.76 20.16 -9.68
CA ARG A 120 -13.52 20.66 -10.82
C ARG A 120 -14.77 19.87 -11.14
N ARG A 121 -14.79 18.56 -10.89
CA ARG A 121 -15.82 17.63 -11.38
C ARG A 121 -16.57 16.92 -10.26
N ASN A 122 -16.03 16.86 -9.04
CA ASN A 122 -16.61 16.15 -7.92
C ASN A 122 -16.09 16.66 -6.56
N ALA A 123 -16.33 17.91 -6.24
CA ALA A 123 -15.84 18.53 -5.01
C ALA A 123 -16.39 17.86 -3.71
N GLY A 124 -17.48 17.10 -3.82
CA GLY A 124 -18.07 16.36 -2.69
C GLY A 124 -17.39 15.03 -2.37
N ALA A 125 -16.45 14.55 -3.20
CA ALA A 125 -15.77 13.29 -2.94
C ALA A 125 -14.90 13.33 -1.67
N LYS A 126 -14.86 12.20 -0.95
CA LYS A 126 -13.84 11.95 0.08
C LYS A 126 -12.66 11.23 -0.56
N VAL A 127 -11.45 11.76 -0.41
CA VAL A 127 -10.23 11.18 -0.96
C VAL A 127 -9.33 10.68 0.18
N VAL A 128 -8.95 9.39 0.17
CA VAL A 128 -7.99 8.83 1.11
C VAL A 128 -6.74 8.43 0.35
N PHE A 129 -5.63 9.08 0.64
CA PHE A 129 -4.36 8.86 -0.03
C PHE A 129 -3.51 7.80 0.68
N ALA A 130 -2.94 6.90 -0.10
CA ALA A 130 -1.94 5.96 0.39
C ALA A 130 -0.57 6.65 0.50
N GLY A 131 -0.33 7.25 1.66
CA GLY A 131 0.97 7.75 2.08
C GLY A 131 1.92 6.64 2.50
N THR A 132 3.11 7.00 2.95
CA THR A 132 4.15 6.04 3.31
C THR A 132 5.03 6.56 4.45
N ARG A 133 5.55 5.65 5.29
CA ARG A 133 6.57 5.96 6.29
C ARG A 133 7.89 6.51 5.70
N GLN A 134 8.11 6.30 4.41
CA GLN A 134 9.33 6.74 3.71
C GLN A 134 9.54 8.26 3.75
N VAL A 135 8.46 9.01 3.93
CA VAL A 135 8.52 10.46 4.08
C VAL A 135 9.37 10.91 5.27
N TYR A 136 9.50 10.07 6.30
CA TYR A 136 10.30 10.39 7.49
C TYR A 136 11.81 10.21 7.30
N GLY A 137 12.22 9.33 6.36
CA GLY A 137 13.62 8.93 6.21
C GLY A 137 14.17 8.25 7.45
N ARG A 138 15.41 8.58 7.83
CA ARG A 138 16.05 8.06 9.03
C ARG A 138 15.45 8.73 10.28
N PRO A 139 14.84 7.97 11.20
CA PRO A 139 14.20 8.57 12.36
C PRO A 139 15.21 9.09 13.40
N ASP A 140 14.89 10.23 13.98
CA ASP A 140 15.64 10.81 15.11
C ASP A 140 15.24 10.15 16.44
N ARG A 141 14.01 9.62 16.54
CA ARG A 141 13.46 8.92 17.71
C ARG A 141 12.50 7.81 17.28
N LEU A 142 12.29 6.83 18.14
CA LEU A 142 11.37 5.71 17.99
C LEU A 142 10.50 5.56 19.25
N PRO A 143 9.21 5.20 19.10
CA PRO A 143 8.45 5.08 17.86
C PRO A 143 8.28 6.42 17.14
N VAL A 144 8.07 6.37 15.81
CA VAL A 144 7.84 7.56 15.00
C VAL A 144 6.35 7.92 15.00
N ASP A 145 6.02 9.10 15.51
CA ASP A 145 4.69 9.70 15.42
C ASP A 145 4.59 10.73 14.26
N GLU A 146 3.39 11.26 14.01
CA GLU A 146 3.15 12.21 12.91
C GLU A 146 3.81 13.58 13.11
N SER A 147 4.29 13.90 14.32
CA SER A 147 5.05 15.13 14.60
C SER A 147 6.52 15.05 14.23
N HIS A 148 7.01 13.85 13.86
CA HIS A 148 8.38 13.66 13.40
C HIS A 148 8.64 14.43 12.11
N LEU A 149 9.85 14.96 11.94
CA LEU A 149 10.22 15.71 10.74
C LEU A 149 10.16 14.85 9.49
N VAL A 150 9.63 15.44 8.42
CA VAL A 150 9.60 14.84 7.07
C VAL A 150 10.96 15.13 6.40
N ARG A 151 11.78 14.07 6.27
CA ARG A 151 13.14 14.11 5.69
C ARG A 151 13.39 12.87 4.84
N PRO A 152 12.68 12.72 3.70
CA PRO A 152 12.79 11.51 2.86
C PRO A 152 14.24 11.28 2.40
N ALA A 153 14.64 10.00 2.33
CA ALA A 153 15.99 9.58 1.97
C ALA A 153 16.13 9.20 0.48
N ASP A 154 15.04 9.20 -0.28
CA ASP A 154 14.98 8.84 -1.69
C ASP A 154 13.91 9.63 -2.46
N ILE A 155 13.93 9.51 -3.79
CA ILE A 155 13.02 10.23 -4.68
C ILE A 155 11.56 9.82 -4.47
N ASN A 156 11.29 8.54 -4.23
CA ASN A 156 9.95 8.05 -3.95
C ASN A 156 9.36 8.73 -2.71
N GLY A 157 10.13 8.80 -1.62
CA GLY A 157 9.73 9.48 -0.39
C GLY A 157 9.45 10.97 -0.61
N ILE A 158 10.27 11.67 -1.43
CA ILE A 158 10.06 13.09 -1.78
C ILE A 158 8.74 13.25 -2.54
N ASN A 159 8.51 12.47 -3.59
CA ASN A 159 7.32 12.57 -4.44
C ASN A 159 6.05 12.18 -3.68
N LYS A 160 6.12 11.16 -2.81
CA LYS A 160 5.01 10.77 -1.92
C LYS A 160 4.70 11.87 -0.89
N ALA A 161 5.72 12.53 -0.33
CA ALA A 161 5.51 13.67 0.56
C ALA A 161 4.83 14.84 -0.18
N ALA A 162 5.25 15.15 -1.40
CA ALA A 162 4.61 16.17 -2.22
C ALA A 162 3.15 15.82 -2.51
N GLY A 163 2.86 14.57 -2.91
CA GLY A 163 1.50 14.06 -3.11
C GLY A 163 0.64 14.21 -1.86
N GLU A 164 1.16 13.86 -0.69
CA GLU A 164 0.49 14.03 0.60
C GLU A 164 0.17 15.49 0.89
N TYR A 165 1.15 16.38 0.76
CA TYR A 165 0.94 17.82 0.99
C TYR A 165 -0.09 18.43 0.04
N TYR A 166 -0.21 17.96 -1.20
CA TYR A 166 -1.31 18.36 -2.08
C TYR A 166 -2.67 17.94 -1.53
N HIS A 167 -2.83 16.72 -1.02
CA HIS A 167 -4.10 16.28 -0.43
C HIS A 167 -4.50 17.17 0.76
N LEU A 168 -3.56 17.49 1.65
CA LEU A 168 -3.82 18.38 2.79
C LEU A 168 -4.16 19.82 2.35
N LEU A 169 -3.40 20.37 1.38
CA LEU A 169 -3.65 21.69 0.82
C LEU A 169 -5.04 21.76 0.21
N TYR A 170 -5.43 20.76 -0.61
CA TYR A 170 -6.73 20.74 -1.27
C TYR A 170 -7.88 20.63 -0.29
N ASN A 171 -7.69 19.94 0.83
CA ASN A 171 -8.67 19.95 1.92
C ASN A 171 -8.79 21.35 2.54
N ASN A 172 -7.66 21.94 2.92
CA ASN A 172 -7.65 23.17 3.73
C ASN A 172 -8.03 24.42 2.93
N VAL A 173 -7.71 24.46 1.62
CA VAL A 173 -7.89 25.64 0.77
C VAL A 173 -9.10 25.50 -0.16
N PHE A 174 -9.32 24.32 -0.72
CA PHE A 174 -10.34 24.11 -1.75
C PHE A 174 -11.55 23.28 -1.27
N GLY A 175 -11.55 22.80 -0.03
CA GLY A 175 -12.64 22.04 0.56
C GLY A 175 -12.82 20.63 0.00
N VAL A 176 -11.85 20.09 -0.72
CA VAL A 176 -11.82 18.68 -1.14
C VAL A 176 -11.51 17.81 0.08
N ARG A 177 -12.50 17.08 0.59
CA ARG A 177 -12.31 16.23 1.78
C ARG A 177 -11.21 15.20 1.53
N ALA A 178 -10.03 15.39 2.12
CA ALA A 178 -8.88 14.50 1.88
C ALA A 178 -8.09 14.24 3.17
N CYS A 179 -7.48 13.05 3.26
CA CYS A 179 -6.52 12.69 4.30
C CYS A 179 -5.47 11.71 3.75
N SER A 180 -4.38 11.52 4.49
CA SER A 180 -3.30 10.61 4.13
C SER A 180 -3.09 9.56 5.22
N LEU A 181 -2.90 8.29 4.82
CA LEU A 181 -2.46 7.20 5.68
C LEU A 181 -1.02 6.84 5.35
N ARG A 182 -0.09 7.12 6.27
CA ARG A 182 1.33 6.75 6.15
C ARG A 182 1.51 5.31 6.57
N LEU A 183 1.47 4.43 5.58
CA LEU A 183 1.61 2.99 5.78
C LEU A 183 3.05 2.61 6.11
N THR A 184 3.23 1.66 7.02
CA THR A 184 4.51 0.99 7.27
C THR A 184 4.68 -0.23 6.34
N ASN A 185 5.17 -1.37 6.85
CA ASN A 185 5.35 -2.56 6.00
C ASN A 185 4.04 -3.37 5.97
N VAL A 186 3.21 -3.10 4.97
CA VAL A 186 2.01 -3.91 4.71
C VAL A 186 2.44 -5.20 4.01
N TYR A 187 1.87 -6.33 4.45
CA TYR A 187 2.13 -7.65 3.87
C TYR A 187 0.85 -8.48 3.82
N GLY A 188 0.81 -9.49 2.95
CA GLY A 188 -0.36 -10.36 2.83
C GLY A 188 -0.58 -10.93 1.44
N PRO A 189 -1.71 -11.62 1.22
CA PRO A 189 -2.14 -12.11 -0.08
C PRO A 189 -2.24 -11.02 -1.15
N ARG A 190 -1.99 -11.38 -2.41
CA ARG A 190 -2.10 -10.51 -3.60
C ARG A 190 -0.98 -9.46 -3.74
N GLN A 191 0.03 -9.51 -2.89
CA GLN A 191 1.25 -8.70 -3.05
C GLN A 191 2.09 -9.26 -4.19
N LEU A 192 2.80 -8.40 -4.95
CA LEU A 192 3.74 -8.84 -5.97
C LEU A 192 4.94 -9.56 -5.33
N ILE A 193 5.13 -10.85 -5.67
CA ILE A 193 6.24 -11.68 -5.20
C ILE A 193 7.26 -12.01 -6.32
N LYS A 194 7.09 -11.46 -7.52
CA LYS A 194 7.91 -11.77 -8.70
C LYS A 194 9.37 -11.34 -8.54
N HIS A 195 9.62 -10.27 -7.81
CA HIS A 195 10.95 -9.69 -7.60
C HIS A 195 11.02 -8.92 -6.26
N ASP A 196 12.23 -8.56 -5.81
CA ASP A 196 12.52 -7.90 -4.52
C ASP A 196 12.29 -6.37 -4.50
N ARG A 197 11.91 -5.76 -5.63
CA ARG A 197 11.86 -4.30 -5.78
C ARG A 197 10.69 -3.62 -5.07
N GLN A 198 9.61 -4.36 -4.77
CA GLN A 198 8.39 -3.81 -4.14
C GLN A 198 8.20 -4.28 -2.69
N GLY A 199 9.27 -4.36 -1.94
CA GLY A 199 9.23 -4.72 -0.53
C GLY A 199 9.86 -6.10 -0.27
N PHE A 200 10.76 -6.12 0.69
CA PHE A 200 11.58 -7.29 1.00
C PHE A 200 10.78 -8.47 1.55
N ILE A 201 9.67 -8.22 2.28
CA ILE A 201 8.89 -9.28 2.93
C ILE A 201 8.21 -10.19 1.90
N ALA A 202 7.68 -9.63 0.81
CA ALA A 202 7.07 -10.41 -0.27
C ALA A 202 8.09 -11.34 -0.93
N TRP A 203 9.30 -10.83 -1.17
CA TRP A 203 10.40 -11.60 -1.69
C TRP A 203 10.86 -12.71 -0.72
N PHE A 204 10.95 -12.42 0.57
CA PHE A 204 11.29 -13.42 1.58
C PHE A 204 10.25 -14.54 1.64
N ILE A 205 8.96 -14.20 1.55
CA ILE A 205 7.86 -15.19 1.51
C ILE A 205 8.02 -16.10 0.29
N ARG A 206 8.33 -15.54 -0.89
CA ARG A 206 8.60 -16.33 -2.09
C ARG A 206 9.76 -17.29 -1.87
N LEU A 207 10.93 -16.79 -1.44
CA LEU A 207 12.10 -17.62 -1.19
C LEU A 207 11.82 -18.74 -0.17
N ALA A 208 11.09 -18.44 0.90
CA ALA A 208 10.70 -19.44 1.89
C ALA A 208 9.83 -20.55 1.27
N ILE A 209 8.87 -20.21 0.40
CA ILE A 209 7.99 -21.18 -0.28
C ILE A 209 8.78 -22.05 -1.26
N GLU A 210 9.72 -21.45 -2.00
CA GLU A 210 10.59 -22.17 -2.97
C GLU A 210 11.68 -23.02 -2.29
N GLY A 211 11.83 -22.96 -0.95
CA GLY A 211 12.92 -23.63 -0.23
C GLY A 211 14.28 -22.96 -0.42
N GLY A 212 14.28 -21.71 -0.87
CA GLY A 212 15.46 -20.92 -1.19
C GLY A 212 16.21 -20.38 0.03
N GLU A 213 17.21 -19.53 -0.23
CA GLU A 213 18.03 -18.89 0.79
C GLU A 213 17.65 -17.40 0.93
N ILE A 214 17.32 -16.99 2.16
CA ILE A 214 17.01 -15.60 2.50
C ILE A 214 18.28 -14.92 3.03
N GLU A 215 18.74 -13.88 2.34
CA GLU A 215 19.87 -13.07 2.77
C GLU A 215 19.45 -12.02 3.80
N ILE A 216 20.09 -12.06 4.97
CA ILE A 216 19.93 -11.08 6.04
C ILE A 216 21.16 -10.19 6.04
N TYR A 217 20.97 -8.88 5.80
CA TYR A 217 22.07 -7.92 5.76
C TYR A 217 22.56 -7.55 7.16
N GLY A 218 23.89 -7.59 7.36
CA GLY A 218 24.55 -7.35 8.64
C GLY A 218 24.16 -8.41 9.68
N ASP A 219 23.83 -7.98 10.89
CA ASP A 219 23.38 -8.84 12.00
C ASP A 219 21.85 -9.05 12.06
N GLY A 220 21.12 -8.42 11.16
CA GLY A 220 19.67 -8.49 11.11
C GLY A 220 18.93 -7.84 12.26
N SER A 221 19.61 -7.01 13.09
CA SER A 221 19.03 -6.37 14.30
C SER A 221 18.06 -5.23 14.01
N GLN A 222 17.97 -4.75 12.77
CA GLN A 222 17.08 -3.66 12.40
C GLN A 222 15.61 -4.01 12.65
N LEU A 223 14.92 -3.14 13.38
CA LEU A 223 13.52 -3.30 13.74
C LEU A 223 12.60 -2.74 12.64
N ARG A 224 11.50 -3.45 12.42
CA ARG A 224 10.36 -3.01 11.56
C ARG A 224 9.05 -3.41 12.22
N ASP A 225 8.02 -2.62 11.97
CA ASP A 225 6.63 -2.96 12.25
C ASP A 225 5.93 -3.44 10.97
N PHE A 226 4.97 -4.34 11.12
CA PHE A 226 4.25 -4.98 10.03
C PHE A 226 2.76 -4.91 10.25
N VAL A 227 2.01 -4.65 9.18
CA VAL A 227 0.54 -4.62 9.17
C VAL A 227 0.03 -5.62 8.15
N TYR A 228 -0.84 -6.51 8.59
CA TYR A 228 -1.51 -7.42 7.67
C TYR A 228 -2.45 -6.65 6.74
N VAL A 229 -2.57 -7.08 5.49
CA VAL A 229 -3.28 -6.31 4.46
C VAL A 229 -4.76 -6.07 4.78
N ASP A 230 -5.41 -7.00 5.47
CA ASP A 230 -6.82 -6.82 5.86
C ASP A 230 -6.98 -5.70 6.90
N ASP A 231 -6.02 -5.56 7.83
CA ASP A 231 -5.99 -4.46 8.80
C ASP A 231 -5.69 -3.13 8.11
N ALA A 232 -4.79 -3.13 7.11
CA ALA A 232 -4.54 -1.94 6.30
C ALA A 232 -5.79 -1.53 5.51
N ALA A 233 -6.53 -2.48 4.92
CA ALA A 233 -7.80 -2.22 4.24
C ALA A 233 -8.86 -1.67 5.22
N ASP A 234 -8.97 -2.22 6.43
CA ASP A 234 -9.86 -1.68 7.48
C ASP A 234 -9.49 -0.24 7.87
N ALA A 235 -8.19 0.09 7.90
CA ALA A 235 -7.75 1.47 8.13
C ALA A 235 -8.25 2.43 7.04
N PHE A 236 -8.14 2.05 5.76
CA PHE A 236 -8.70 2.84 4.66
C PHE A 236 -10.21 3.00 4.78
N LEU A 237 -10.94 1.93 5.09
CA LEU A 237 -12.40 1.99 5.28
C LEU A 237 -12.80 2.96 6.40
N ARG A 238 -12.12 2.93 7.54
CA ARG A 238 -12.41 3.85 8.65
C ARG A 238 -12.11 5.29 8.29
N ALA A 239 -10.96 5.55 7.64
CA ALA A 239 -10.59 6.89 7.20
C ALA A 239 -11.57 7.44 6.15
N GLY A 240 -12.02 6.60 5.21
CA GLY A 240 -12.97 6.97 4.18
C GLY A 240 -14.37 7.31 4.73
N ALA A 241 -14.79 6.64 5.80
CA ALA A 241 -16.08 6.86 6.43
C ALA A 241 -16.10 7.96 7.50
N SER A 242 -14.94 8.56 7.83
CA SER A 242 -14.82 9.53 8.92
C SER A 242 -14.38 10.91 8.45
N ASP A 243 -15.18 11.92 8.72
CA ASP A 243 -14.80 13.32 8.47
C ASP A 243 -13.75 13.84 9.49
N ALA A 244 -13.59 13.16 10.62
CA ALA A 244 -12.56 13.49 11.61
C ALA A 244 -11.13 13.28 11.08
N CYS A 245 -10.98 12.58 9.95
CA CYS A 245 -9.68 12.40 9.28
C CYS A 245 -9.34 13.51 8.28
N ASN A 246 -10.30 14.38 7.92
CA ASN A 246 -10.10 15.39 6.87
C ASN A 246 -9.00 16.38 7.25
N GLY A 247 -8.12 16.68 6.29
CA GLY A 247 -7.03 17.64 6.45
C GLY A 247 -5.84 17.13 7.26
N ASP A 248 -5.80 15.83 7.56
CA ASP A 248 -4.81 15.26 8.47
C ASP A 248 -4.05 14.07 7.87
N VAL A 249 -2.95 13.71 8.53
CA VAL A 249 -2.13 12.53 8.25
C VAL A 249 -2.16 11.59 9.45
N PHE A 250 -2.09 10.29 9.17
CA PHE A 250 -2.08 9.27 10.21
C PHE A 250 -1.08 8.17 9.89
N ASN A 251 -0.30 7.77 10.89
CA ASN A 251 0.49 6.56 10.80
C ASN A 251 -0.42 5.32 10.91
N VAL A 252 -0.16 4.34 10.05
CA VAL A 252 -0.82 3.02 10.06
C VAL A 252 0.28 1.97 10.08
N GLY A 253 0.58 1.47 11.26
CA GLY A 253 1.65 0.53 11.54
C GLY A 253 1.25 -0.55 12.52
N GLY A 254 2.10 -1.58 12.64
CA GLY A 254 1.94 -2.66 13.60
C GLY A 254 2.26 -2.24 15.02
N THR A 255 1.77 -3.01 15.99
CA THR A 255 1.97 -2.73 17.42
C THR A 255 3.29 -3.27 17.97
N GLU A 256 3.83 -4.32 17.35
CA GLU A 256 5.01 -5.04 17.82
C GLU A 256 6.14 -4.97 16.79
N PRO A 257 7.18 -4.16 17.02
CA PRO A 257 8.34 -4.16 16.15
C PRO A 257 9.13 -5.46 16.29
N ILE A 258 9.60 -5.99 15.18
CA ILE A 258 10.39 -7.22 15.11
C ILE A 258 11.67 -6.98 14.32
N SER A 259 12.77 -7.66 14.69
CA SER A 259 14.01 -7.60 13.93
C SER A 259 13.92 -8.39 12.61
N HIS A 260 14.72 -8.01 11.62
CA HIS A 260 14.78 -8.77 10.36
C HIS A 260 15.15 -10.23 10.59
N ARG A 261 16.09 -10.49 11.52
CA ARG A 261 16.48 -11.84 11.90
C ARG A 261 15.31 -12.65 12.46
N ASP A 262 14.57 -12.07 13.41
CA ASP A 262 13.47 -12.78 14.06
C ASP A 262 12.26 -12.92 13.11
N LEU A 263 12.03 -11.94 12.24
CA LEU A 263 11.03 -12.06 11.17
C LEU A 263 11.33 -13.25 10.26
N VAL A 264 12.59 -13.38 9.80
CA VAL A 264 12.98 -14.50 8.92
C VAL A 264 12.84 -15.83 9.65
N HIS A 265 13.21 -15.89 10.93
CA HIS A 265 13.03 -17.10 11.76
C HIS A 265 11.54 -17.50 11.81
N VAL A 266 10.64 -16.58 12.17
CA VAL A 266 9.20 -16.85 12.21
C VAL A 266 8.67 -17.26 10.84
N LEU A 267 9.11 -16.62 9.75
CA LEU A 267 8.71 -16.97 8.39
C LEU A 267 9.13 -18.38 8.00
N LEU A 268 10.38 -18.77 8.26
CA LEU A 268 10.89 -20.10 7.96
C LEU A 268 10.19 -21.18 8.76
N GLU A 269 9.89 -20.94 10.04
CA GLU A 269 9.07 -21.86 10.85
C GLU A 269 7.66 -22.04 10.25
N VAL A 270 7.00 -20.94 9.86
CA VAL A 270 5.65 -20.97 9.25
C VAL A 270 5.68 -21.65 7.88
N ALA A 271 6.70 -21.37 7.08
CA ALA A 271 6.85 -22.00 5.77
C ALA A 271 7.30 -23.48 5.85
N GLY A 272 8.00 -23.88 6.90
CA GLY A 272 8.56 -25.24 7.05
C GLY A 272 9.65 -25.55 6.01
N THR A 273 10.11 -24.57 5.23
CA THR A 273 11.09 -24.71 4.14
C THR A 273 11.93 -23.43 4.04
N GLY A 274 13.07 -23.54 3.34
CA GLY A 274 14.04 -22.45 3.16
C GLY A 274 15.10 -22.38 4.25
N ARG A 275 16.04 -21.46 4.09
CA ARG A 275 17.12 -21.19 5.07
C ARG A 275 17.51 -19.73 5.07
N ALA A 276 18.13 -19.26 6.14
CA ALA A 276 18.66 -17.92 6.27
C ALA A 276 20.19 -17.91 6.16
N ARG A 277 20.74 -16.84 5.58
CA ARG A 277 22.17 -16.57 5.56
C ARG A 277 22.45 -15.09 5.89
N PHE A 278 23.37 -14.84 6.79
CA PHE A 278 23.86 -13.49 7.05
C PHE A 278 24.90 -13.10 6.01
N VAL A 279 24.75 -11.89 5.46
CA VAL A 279 25.64 -11.35 4.44
C VAL A 279 25.99 -9.89 4.75
N GLU A 280 27.09 -9.41 4.20
CA GLU A 280 27.43 -8.00 4.30
C GLU A 280 26.44 -7.13 3.53
N TRP A 281 26.27 -5.89 4.00
CA TRP A 281 25.42 -4.92 3.33
C TRP A 281 25.96 -4.57 1.93
N PRO A 282 25.17 -4.72 0.86
CA PRO A 282 25.51 -4.13 -0.44
C PRO A 282 25.65 -2.60 -0.30
N PRO A 283 26.73 -2.00 -0.85
CA PRO A 283 27.04 -0.58 -0.65
C PRO A 283 25.92 0.39 -1.11
N ASP A 284 25.24 0.07 -2.20
CA ASP A 284 24.13 0.82 -2.75
C ASP A 284 22.88 0.77 -1.84
N LYS A 285 22.54 -0.39 -1.32
CA LYS A 285 21.43 -0.56 -0.35
C LYS A 285 21.74 0.11 0.99
N LYS A 286 23.02 0.05 1.44
CA LYS A 286 23.43 0.67 2.69
C LYS A 286 23.34 2.20 2.66
N ARG A 287 23.51 2.84 1.51
CA ARG A 287 23.45 4.30 1.36
C ARG A 287 22.07 4.89 1.63
N ILE A 288 21.02 4.14 1.32
CA ILE A 288 19.61 4.55 1.50
C ILE A 288 18.96 3.88 2.72
N ASP A 289 19.75 3.14 3.50
CA ASP A 289 19.24 2.49 4.70
C ASP A 289 18.92 3.52 5.80
N ILE A 290 17.73 3.39 6.37
CA ILE A 290 17.22 4.30 7.40
C ILE A 290 17.40 3.76 8.83
N GLY A 291 18.05 2.61 9.01
CA GLY A 291 18.17 1.94 10.31
C GLY A 291 16.84 1.34 10.79
N SER A 292 16.64 1.22 12.10
CA SER A 292 15.37 0.77 12.68
C SER A 292 14.26 1.77 12.45
N PHE A 293 13.05 1.26 12.17
CA PHE A 293 11.84 2.06 12.03
C PHE A 293 10.63 1.28 12.53
N TYR A 294 9.84 1.89 13.39
CA TYR A 294 8.47 1.49 13.73
C TYR A 294 7.68 2.73 14.14
N SER A 295 6.38 2.70 13.86
CA SER A 295 5.51 3.86 14.01
C SER A 295 4.68 3.83 15.28
N ASP A 296 4.23 5.01 15.72
CA ASP A 296 3.15 5.18 16.67
C ASP A 296 1.86 5.50 15.90
N SER A 297 0.89 4.59 15.94
CA SER A 297 -0.44 4.76 15.33
C SER A 297 -1.50 5.23 16.33
N SER A 298 -1.12 5.67 17.52
CA SER A 298 -2.06 6.03 18.59
C SER A 298 -2.97 7.21 18.22
N ARG A 299 -2.52 8.12 17.36
CA ARG A 299 -3.35 9.21 16.83
C ARG A 299 -4.51 8.65 16.02
N PHE A 300 -4.26 7.75 15.09
CA PHE A 300 -5.30 7.12 14.25
C PHE A 300 -6.27 6.29 15.10
N ARG A 301 -5.73 5.54 16.09
CA ARG A 301 -6.54 4.79 17.05
C ARG A 301 -7.53 5.69 17.79
N ARG A 302 -7.07 6.82 18.32
CA ARG A 302 -7.96 7.78 19.03
C ARG A 302 -9.00 8.41 18.11
N THR A 303 -8.65 8.65 16.83
CA THR A 303 -9.54 9.33 15.88
C THR A 303 -10.66 8.43 15.37
N VAL A 304 -10.37 7.17 15.02
CA VAL A 304 -11.34 6.26 14.37
C VAL A 304 -11.46 4.88 15.03
N GLY A 305 -10.81 4.66 16.17
CA GLY A 305 -10.87 3.39 16.90
C GLY A 305 -10.21 2.22 16.14
N TRP A 306 -9.22 2.50 15.28
CA TRP A 306 -8.52 1.47 14.53
C TRP A 306 -7.37 0.85 15.34
N GLU A 307 -7.27 -0.46 15.26
CA GLU A 307 -6.13 -1.24 15.75
C GLU A 307 -5.89 -2.43 14.82
N PRO A 308 -4.62 -2.80 14.54
CA PRO A 308 -4.34 -4.03 13.81
C PRO A 308 -4.78 -5.24 14.65
N ALA A 309 -5.50 -6.16 14.01
CA ALA A 309 -6.08 -7.32 14.69
C ALA A 309 -5.34 -8.63 14.41
N VAL A 310 -4.58 -8.69 13.28
CA VAL A 310 -3.93 -9.92 12.85
C VAL A 310 -2.49 -9.96 13.36
N ALA A 311 -2.17 -10.93 14.21
CA ALA A 311 -0.81 -11.17 14.69
C ALA A 311 0.13 -11.56 13.54
N LEU A 312 1.41 -11.16 13.61
CA LEU A 312 2.39 -11.37 12.54
C LEU A 312 2.49 -12.84 12.11
N ARG A 313 2.61 -13.78 13.04
CA ARG A 313 2.71 -15.22 12.74
C ARG A 313 1.48 -15.74 12.00
N GLU A 314 0.29 -15.31 12.41
CA GLU A 314 -0.97 -15.69 11.78
C GLU A 314 -1.06 -15.11 10.36
N GLY A 315 -0.74 -13.82 10.18
CA GLY A 315 -0.71 -13.16 8.87
C GLY A 315 0.29 -13.81 7.91
N LEU A 316 1.48 -14.19 8.40
CA LEU A 316 2.46 -14.94 7.61
C LEU A 316 1.92 -16.33 7.21
N ALA A 317 1.26 -17.06 8.13
CA ALA A 317 0.68 -18.36 7.83
C ALA A 317 -0.41 -18.27 6.76
N ARG A 318 -1.31 -17.29 6.87
CA ARG A 318 -2.34 -17.02 5.86
C ARG A 318 -1.72 -16.68 4.50
N THR A 319 -0.67 -15.86 4.50
CA THR A 319 0.02 -15.42 3.28
C THR A 319 0.75 -16.56 2.59
N VAL A 320 1.49 -17.37 3.33
CA VAL A 320 2.19 -18.56 2.80
C VAL A 320 1.19 -19.55 2.23
N ALA A 321 0.08 -19.83 2.94
CA ALA A 321 -0.96 -20.73 2.46
C ALA A 321 -1.59 -20.23 1.15
N TYR A 322 -1.87 -18.92 1.06
CA TYR A 322 -2.41 -18.30 -0.15
C TYR A 322 -1.48 -18.48 -1.35
N TYR A 323 -0.19 -18.15 -1.20
CA TYR A 323 0.74 -18.28 -2.32
C TYR A 323 1.05 -19.73 -2.68
N ARG A 324 1.03 -20.67 -1.74
CA ARG A 324 1.15 -22.10 -2.08
C ARG A 324 0.00 -22.57 -2.97
N ALA A 325 -1.20 -22.06 -2.73
CA ALA A 325 -2.38 -22.41 -3.55
C ALA A 325 -2.40 -21.72 -4.92
N HIS A 326 -1.75 -20.56 -5.05
CA HIS A 326 -1.87 -19.68 -6.24
C HIS A 326 -0.51 -19.23 -6.79
N PHE A 327 0.55 -20.02 -6.59
CA PHE A 327 1.93 -19.60 -6.88
C PHE A 327 2.14 -19.22 -8.35
N ALA A 328 1.61 -20.02 -9.27
CA ALA A 328 1.73 -19.79 -10.71
C ALA A 328 1.17 -18.45 -11.16
N GLU A 329 0.09 -17.96 -10.54
CA GLU A 329 -0.56 -16.70 -10.89
C GLU A 329 0.27 -15.44 -10.53
N TYR A 330 1.33 -15.61 -9.71
CA TYR A 330 2.17 -14.52 -9.23
C TYR A 330 3.63 -14.59 -9.70
N VAL A 331 4.10 -15.75 -10.13
CA VAL A 331 5.49 -15.96 -10.52
C VAL A 331 5.64 -16.12 -12.02
N ASP A 332 4.70 -16.81 -12.64
CA ASP A 332 4.67 -17.06 -14.09
C ASP A 332 3.39 -16.42 -14.68
N PRO A 333 3.45 -15.17 -15.17
CA PRO A 333 2.28 -14.47 -15.69
C PRO A 333 1.90 -14.92 -17.11
N ALA A 334 2.15 -16.17 -17.50
CA ALA A 334 1.48 -16.83 -18.64
C ALA A 334 0.08 -17.27 -18.21
N GLY A 335 -0.67 -16.35 -17.52
CA GLY A 335 -2.08 -16.53 -17.24
C GLY A 335 -2.92 -16.53 -18.52
N PRO A 336 -4.15 -17.09 -18.51
CA PRO A 336 -5.01 -17.22 -19.69
C PRO A 336 -5.35 -15.84 -20.24
N GLY A 337 -4.65 -15.41 -21.29
CA GLY A 337 -4.86 -14.11 -21.94
C GLY A 337 -3.64 -13.47 -22.59
N ALA A 338 -2.48 -14.08 -22.58
CA ALA A 338 -1.37 -13.62 -23.41
C ALA A 338 -1.74 -13.86 -24.90
N VAL A 339 -2.40 -12.89 -25.49
CA VAL A 339 -2.47 -12.76 -26.95
C VAL A 339 -1.03 -12.46 -27.38
N THR A 340 -0.38 -13.45 -27.92
CA THR A 340 0.89 -13.29 -28.67
C THR A 340 0.64 -12.31 -29.80
N PRO A 341 1.61 -11.42 -30.13
CA PRO A 341 1.46 -10.34 -31.09
C PRO A 341 1.17 -10.83 -32.52
#